data_1f0a271d090ecf95b9cc6e3a8c6c64f1
#
_entry.id   1f0a271d090ecf95b9cc6e3a8c6c64f1
#
_cell.length_a   1.000
_cell.length_b   1.000
_cell.length_c   1.000
_cell.angle_alpha   90.00
_cell.angle_beta   90.00
_cell.angle_gamma   90.00
#
_symmetry.space_group_name_H-M   'P 1'
#
loop_
_entity.id
_entity.type
_entity.pdbx_description
1 polymer ?
#
loop_
_entity_poly.entity_id
_entity_poly.type
_entity_poly.pdbx_seq_one_letter_code
_entity_poly.pdbx_strand_id
1 'polypeptide(L)'
;VLTSRELNRAMLARQLLLERRRMPLARVVEQMGCVQSQYAPSTYVGLWSRVDDLAREAVTRSLERRVLVQSTLMRSTIHVVSRRDYWPLAIAIREERRAWSRRVQGADERVLRRAAERLRSLLADGPRPPQEIAEAGLWLPGIGPLGQPRARSSRRDLGASPGRPLWAGRAMGRPGAGALRARGTA
;
A
#
# COMPACT_ATOMS: atom_id res chain seq x y z
N VAL A 1 -13.40 13.31 32.30
CA VAL A 1 -12.09 12.75 31.95
C VAL A 1 -12.33 11.35 31.40
N LEU A 2 -11.81 11.04 30.20
CA LEU A 2 -11.94 9.71 29.60
C LEU A 2 -11.00 8.71 30.29
N THR A 3 -11.47 7.51 30.50
CA THR A 3 -10.63 6.39 30.95
C THR A 3 -9.78 5.87 29.79
N SER A 4 -8.65 5.20 30.08
CA SER A 4 -7.83 4.55 29.05
C SER A 4 -8.61 3.54 28.20
N ARG A 5 -9.59 2.85 28.81
CA ARG A 5 -10.45 1.89 28.12
C ARG A 5 -11.38 2.59 27.12
N GLU A 6 -11.99 3.71 27.50
CA GLU A 6 -12.84 4.51 26.60
C GLU A 6 -12.03 5.09 25.45
N LEU A 7 -10.83 5.61 25.73
CA LEU A 7 -9.93 6.11 24.70
C LEU A 7 -9.54 5.02 23.70
N ASN A 8 -9.16 3.85 24.17
CA ASN A 8 -8.83 2.72 23.31
C ASN A 8 -10.00 2.28 22.44
N ARG A 9 -11.22 2.20 23.02
CA ARG A 9 -12.43 1.89 22.25
C ARG A 9 -12.71 2.94 21.18
N ALA A 10 -12.57 4.22 21.52
CA ALA A 10 -12.75 5.31 20.56
C ALA A 10 -11.73 5.22 19.40
N MET A 11 -10.46 4.91 19.68
CA MET A 11 -9.44 4.70 18.66
C MET A 11 -9.77 3.51 17.76
N LEU A 12 -10.17 2.38 18.33
CA LEU A 12 -10.57 1.19 17.56
C LEU A 12 -11.82 1.46 16.72
N ALA A 13 -12.80 2.18 17.25
CA ALA A 13 -14.00 2.59 16.52
C ALA A 13 -13.65 3.44 15.29
N ARG A 14 -12.79 4.45 15.45
CA ARG A 14 -12.31 5.31 14.35
C ARG A 14 -11.55 4.53 13.30
N GLN A 15 -10.84 3.48 13.70
CA GLN A 15 -10.10 2.59 12.81
C GLN A 15 -10.98 1.46 12.22
N LEU A 16 -12.29 1.46 12.49
CA LEU A 16 -13.23 0.41 12.05
C LEU A 16 -12.82 -1.00 12.51
N LEU A 17 -12.24 -1.13 13.71
CA LEU A 17 -11.72 -2.39 14.25
C LEU A 17 -12.64 -3.00 15.33
N LEU A 18 -13.69 -2.31 15.77
CA LEU A 18 -14.66 -2.88 16.73
C LEU A 18 -15.62 -3.86 16.05
N GLU A 19 -16.04 -3.53 14.84
CA GLU A 19 -17.00 -4.31 14.06
C GLU A 19 -16.63 -4.24 12.59
N ARG A 20 -16.68 -5.37 11.91
CA ARG A 20 -16.57 -5.41 10.45
C ARG A 20 -17.85 -4.86 9.83
N ARG A 21 -17.73 -4.13 8.73
CA ARG A 21 -18.86 -3.45 8.10
C ARG A 21 -18.95 -3.76 6.62
N ARG A 22 -20.16 -3.90 6.12
CA ARG A 22 -20.43 -3.92 4.67
C ARG A 22 -20.39 -2.49 4.15
N MET A 23 -19.25 -2.11 3.58
CA MET A 23 -18.99 -0.76 3.11
C MET A 23 -18.10 -0.80 1.86
N PRO A 24 -18.29 0.10 0.88
CA PRO A 24 -17.39 0.21 -0.26
C PRO A 24 -15.95 0.50 0.19
N LEU A 25 -14.95 -0.17 -0.42
CA LEU A 25 -13.55 -0.09 -0.03
C LEU A 25 -13.01 1.35 -0.02
N ALA A 26 -13.42 2.19 -0.99
CA ALA A 26 -13.04 3.60 -1.00
C ALA A 26 -13.50 4.32 0.27
N ARG A 27 -14.73 4.05 0.73
CA ARG A 27 -15.28 4.67 1.94
C ARG A 27 -14.58 4.21 3.20
N VAL A 28 -14.22 2.93 3.28
CA VAL A 28 -13.41 2.39 4.39
C VAL A 28 -12.08 3.14 4.47
N VAL A 29 -11.38 3.27 3.34
CA VAL A 29 -10.08 3.95 3.27
C VAL A 29 -10.22 5.44 3.57
N GLU A 30 -11.25 6.12 3.06
CA GLU A 30 -11.56 7.53 3.35
C GLU A 30 -11.80 7.75 4.85
N GLN A 31 -12.56 6.88 5.49
CA GLN A 31 -12.85 6.99 6.93
C GLN A 31 -11.60 6.76 7.80
N MET A 32 -10.69 5.91 7.36
CA MET A 32 -9.40 5.70 8.01
C MET A 32 -8.37 6.79 7.68
N GLY A 33 -8.58 7.55 6.61
CA GLY A 33 -7.64 8.49 6.02
C GLY A 33 -6.65 7.84 5.05
N CYS A 34 -6.12 6.68 5.37
CA CYS A 34 -5.25 5.86 4.51
C CYS A 34 -4.99 4.49 5.13
N VAL A 35 -4.40 3.59 4.34
CA VAL A 35 -3.85 2.31 4.81
C VAL A 35 -2.38 2.27 4.48
N GLN A 36 -1.50 2.15 5.47
CA GLN A 36 -0.08 1.95 5.21
C GLN A 36 0.15 0.59 4.55
N SER A 37 0.91 0.58 3.44
CA SER A 37 1.09 -0.56 2.56
C SER A 37 2.56 -0.84 2.25
N GLN A 38 3.43 -0.66 3.23
CA GLN A 38 4.87 -0.89 3.06
C GLN A 38 5.19 -2.36 2.76
N TYR A 39 4.37 -3.25 3.27
CA TYR A 39 4.34 -4.67 2.94
C TYR A 39 3.01 -4.95 2.23
N ALA A 40 3.07 -5.40 0.96
CA ALA A 40 1.90 -5.51 0.10
C ALA A 40 0.70 -6.29 0.72
N PRO A 41 0.90 -7.44 1.41
CA PRO A 41 -0.19 -8.13 2.09
C PRO A 41 -0.89 -7.33 3.19
N SER A 42 -0.23 -6.33 3.79
CA SER A 42 -0.82 -5.53 4.88
C SER A 42 -2.10 -4.82 4.47
N THR A 43 -2.19 -4.36 3.22
CA THR A 43 -3.41 -3.72 2.69
C THR A 43 -4.58 -4.69 2.68
N TYR A 44 -4.35 -5.93 2.22
CA TYR A 44 -5.40 -6.95 2.13
C TYR A 44 -5.90 -7.36 3.51
N VAL A 45 -4.96 -7.66 4.42
CA VAL A 45 -5.28 -8.02 5.81
C VAL A 45 -5.94 -6.85 6.54
N GLY A 46 -5.41 -5.63 6.35
CA GLY A 46 -5.94 -4.42 6.97
C GLY A 46 -7.37 -4.11 6.52
N LEU A 47 -7.71 -4.30 5.25
CA LEU A 47 -9.07 -4.13 4.76
C LEU A 47 -9.97 -5.30 5.16
N TRP A 48 -9.46 -6.53 5.11
CA TRP A 48 -10.21 -7.71 5.52
C TRP A 48 -10.63 -7.65 6.99
N SER A 49 -9.79 -7.14 7.88
CA SER A 49 -10.13 -6.99 9.30
C SER A 49 -11.26 -5.97 9.57
N ARG A 50 -11.66 -5.18 8.57
CA ARG A 50 -12.63 -4.08 8.70
C ARG A 50 -13.89 -4.26 7.86
N VAL A 51 -13.75 -4.97 6.74
CA VAL A 51 -14.83 -5.16 5.77
C VAL A 51 -15.36 -6.57 5.88
N ASP A 52 -16.67 -6.67 6.05
CA ASP A 52 -17.36 -7.95 6.08
C ASP A 52 -17.45 -8.57 4.68
N ASP A 53 -17.28 -9.90 4.61
CA ASP A 53 -17.35 -10.66 3.36
C ASP A 53 -16.42 -10.13 2.24
N LEU A 54 -15.23 -9.65 2.60
CA LEU A 54 -14.28 -9.10 1.65
C LEU A 54 -13.52 -10.21 0.91
N ALA A 55 -13.77 -10.32 -0.39
CA ALA A 55 -12.94 -11.12 -1.28
C ALA A 55 -11.64 -10.37 -1.63
N ARG A 56 -10.52 -11.09 -1.68
CA ARG A 56 -9.20 -10.55 -2.06
C ARG A 56 -9.24 -9.85 -3.42
N GLU A 57 -9.92 -10.45 -4.38
CA GLU A 57 -10.06 -9.97 -5.75
C GLU A 57 -10.76 -8.59 -5.82
N ALA A 58 -11.61 -8.27 -4.85
CA ALA A 58 -12.26 -6.97 -4.76
C ALA A 58 -11.24 -5.85 -4.46
N VAL A 59 -10.24 -6.12 -3.62
CA VAL A 59 -9.14 -5.18 -3.35
C VAL A 59 -8.28 -4.99 -4.60
N THR A 60 -7.88 -6.09 -5.24
CA THR A 60 -7.09 -6.07 -6.48
C THR A 60 -7.80 -5.27 -7.56
N ARG A 61 -9.07 -5.57 -7.84
CA ARG A 61 -9.88 -4.81 -8.83
C ARG A 61 -10.02 -3.34 -8.47
N SER A 62 -10.10 -2.99 -7.18
CA SER A 62 -10.18 -1.58 -6.75
C SER A 62 -8.89 -0.81 -7.04
N LEU A 63 -7.74 -1.46 -6.93
CA LEU A 63 -6.44 -0.89 -7.31
C LEU A 63 -6.31 -0.78 -8.84
N GLU A 64 -6.64 -1.83 -9.60
CA GLU A 64 -6.61 -1.85 -11.06
C GLU A 64 -7.50 -0.77 -11.67
N ARG A 65 -8.73 -0.61 -11.15
CA ARG A 65 -9.69 0.42 -11.58
C ARG A 65 -9.37 1.81 -11.02
N ARG A 66 -8.29 1.95 -10.24
CA ARG A 66 -7.90 3.21 -9.60
C ARG A 66 -8.99 3.83 -8.72
N VAL A 67 -9.88 3.02 -8.17
CA VAL A 67 -10.78 3.40 -7.06
C VAL A 67 -9.96 3.62 -5.79
N LEU A 68 -8.96 2.74 -5.59
CA LEU A 68 -7.88 2.89 -4.62
C LEU A 68 -6.58 3.17 -5.36
N VAL A 69 -5.75 4.04 -4.81
CA VAL A 69 -4.45 4.43 -5.36
C VAL A 69 -3.37 4.11 -4.34
N GLN A 70 -2.35 3.37 -4.77
CA GLN A 70 -1.15 3.12 -3.97
C GLN A 70 -0.08 4.11 -4.36
N SER A 71 0.46 4.82 -3.38
CA SER A 71 1.52 5.82 -3.62
C SER A 71 2.36 6.04 -2.36
N THR A 72 3.56 6.61 -2.56
CA THR A 72 4.38 7.13 -1.46
C THR A 72 3.78 8.45 -0.99
N LEU A 73 3.29 8.49 0.24
CA LEU A 73 2.64 9.66 0.83
C LEU A 73 3.32 10.07 2.15
N MET A 74 2.57 10.14 3.26
CA MET A 74 3.06 10.61 4.54
C MET A 74 4.34 9.91 5.00
N ARG A 75 5.30 10.68 5.54
CA ARG A 75 6.58 10.18 6.05
C ARG A 75 7.38 9.36 5.02
N SER A 76 7.16 9.60 3.73
CA SER A 76 7.81 8.87 2.62
C SER A 76 7.60 7.35 2.65
N THR A 77 6.48 6.89 3.22
CA THR A 77 6.07 5.48 3.20
C THR A 77 4.94 5.23 2.20
N ILE A 78 4.77 3.97 1.80
CA ILE A 78 3.74 3.57 0.84
C ILE A 78 2.39 3.51 1.55
N HIS A 79 1.39 4.14 0.96
CA HIS A 79 0.00 4.15 1.44
C HIS A 79 -0.97 3.81 0.32
N VAL A 80 -2.08 3.19 0.69
CA VAL A 80 -3.27 3.09 -0.15
C VAL A 80 -4.28 4.11 0.34
N VAL A 81 -4.76 4.92 -0.58
CA VAL A 81 -5.76 5.98 -0.37
C VAL A 81 -6.90 5.86 -1.38
N SER A 82 -8.02 6.52 -1.14
CA SER A 82 -9.05 6.63 -2.17
C SER A 82 -8.58 7.55 -3.31
N ARG A 83 -9.12 7.34 -4.51
CA ARG A 83 -8.89 8.24 -5.65
C ARG A 83 -9.24 9.69 -5.32
N ARG A 84 -10.27 9.89 -4.51
CA ARG A 84 -10.73 11.20 -4.07
C ARG A 84 -9.67 11.93 -3.25
N ASP A 85 -9.05 11.21 -2.29
CA ASP A 85 -8.14 11.81 -1.31
C ASP A 85 -6.69 11.86 -1.79
N TYR A 86 -6.38 11.18 -2.91
CA TYR A 86 -5.02 11.11 -3.42
C TYR A 86 -4.39 12.47 -3.70
N TRP A 87 -5.05 13.30 -4.50
CA TRP A 87 -4.48 14.60 -4.89
C TRP A 87 -4.37 15.58 -3.73
N PRO A 88 -5.38 15.77 -2.87
CA PRO A 88 -5.23 16.60 -1.67
C PRO A 88 -4.03 16.19 -0.82
N LEU A 89 -3.85 14.90 -0.54
CA LEU A 89 -2.73 14.40 0.25
C LEU A 89 -1.39 14.58 -0.48
N ALA A 90 -1.31 14.24 -1.76
CA ALA A 90 -0.08 14.39 -2.56
C ALA A 90 0.39 15.84 -2.66
N ILE A 91 -0.54 16.79 -2.77
CA ILE A 91 -0.23 18.22 -2.80
C ILE A 91 0.23 18.70 -1.42
N ALA A 92 -0.49 18.30 -0.35
CA ALA A 92 -0.17 18.74 1.01
C ALA A 92 1.25 18.36 1.46
N ILE A 93 1.76 17.20 1.04
CA ILE A 93 3.10 16.72 1.42
C ILE A 93 4.22 17.10 0.45
N ARG A 94 3.89 17.80 -0.64
CA ARG A 94 4.84 18.01 -1.77
C ARG A 94 6.07 18.78 -1.35
N GLU A 95 5.93 19.85 -0.59
CA GLU A 95 7.05 20.69 -0.18
C GLU A 95 7.96 19.98 0.84
N GLU A 96 7.38 19.25 1.79
CA GLU A 96 8.14 18.44 2.75
C GLU A 96 8.94 17.35 2.02
N ARG A 97 8.34 16.68 1.04
CA ARG A 97 9.03 15.68 0.22
C ARG A 97 10.17 16.27 -0.59
N ARG A 98 10.00 17.47 -1.15
CA ARG A 98 11.08 18.20 -1.85
C ARG A 98 12.21 18.55 -0.89
N ALA A 99 11.88 19.08 0.28
CA ALA A 99 12.86 19.40 1.32
C ALA A 99 13.63 18.15 1.78
N TRP A 100 12.91 17.05 2.02
CA TRP A 100 13.52 15.77 2.36
C TRP A 100 14.42 15.23 1.25
N SER A 101 13.99 15.28 -0.01
CA SER A 101 14.77 14.84 -1.16
C SER A 101 16.08 15.63 -1.28
N ARG A 102 16.03 16.95 -1.16
CA ARG A 102 17.24 17.79 -1.15
C ARG A 102 18.20 17.42 -0.02
N ARG A 103 17.68 17.27 1.21
CA ARG A 103 18.49 17.00 2.40
C ARG A 103 19.12 15.60 2.41
N VAL A 104 18.37 14.58 2.01
CA VAL A 104 18.80 13.19 2.13
C VAL A 104 19.52 12.68 0.88
N GLN A 105 19.15 13.21 -0.28
CA GLN A 105 19.62 12.72 -1.57
C GLN A 105 20.62 13.66 -2.24
N GLY A 106 20.76 14.90 -1.73
CA GLY A 106 21.61 15.91 -2.34
C GLY A 106 21.22 16.23 -3.79
N ALA A 107 19.97 15.95 -4.16
CA ALA A 107 19.53 16.06 -5.55
C ALA A 107 19.42 17.53 -5.98
N ASP A 108 20.18 17.92 -7.01
CA ASP A 108 20.06 19.22 -7.65
C ASP A 108 18.66 19.36 -8.27
N GLU A 109 18.01 20.48 -8.04
CA GLU A 109 16.67 20.76 -8.55
C GLU A 109 16.60 20.74 -10.09
N ARG A 110 17.68 21.12 -10.77
CA ARG A 110 17.78 21.02 -12.24
C ARG A 110 17.74 19.56 -12.70
N VAL A 111 18.44 18.68 -12.00
CA VAL A 111 18.44 17.23 -12.29
C VAL A 111 17.05 16.66 -12.07
N LEU A 112 16.40 17.01 -10.96
CA LEU A 112 15.04 16.54 -10.66
C LEU A 112 14.01 17.03 -11.69
N ARG A 113 14.13 18.29 -12.15
CA ARG A 113 13.26 18.84 -13.18
C ARG A 113 13.41 18.12 -14.51
N ARG A 114 14.64 17.92 -14.99
CA ARG A 114 14.91 17.15 -16.22
C ARG A 114 14.41 15.72 -16.13
N ALA A 115 14.63 15.07 -14.99
CA ALA A 115 14.13 13.72 -14.75
C ALA A 115 12.58 13.67 -14.77
N ALA A 116 11.91 14.68 -14.19
CA ALA A 116 10.46 14.78 -14.22
C ALA A 116 9.90 15.02 -15.62
N GLU A 117 10.58 15.83 -16.43
CA GLU A 117 10.21 16.07 -17.84
C GLU A 117 10.35 14.78 -18.67
N ARG A 118 11.48 14.08 -18.57
CA ARG A 118 11.69 12.79 -19.24
C ARG A 118 10.65 11.75 -18.79
N LEU A 119 10.35 11.69 -17.49
CA LEU A 119 9.33 10.77 -16.98
C LEU A 119 7.94 11.09 -17.54
N ARG A 120 7.57 12.38 -17.64
CA ARG A 120 6.30 12.77 -18.26
C ARG A 120 6.24 12.35 -19.72
N SER A 121 7.31 12.57 -20.50
CA SER A 121 7.38 12.12 -21.89
C SER A 121 7.27 10.59 -22.01
N LEU A 122 7.97 9.85 -21.15
CA LEU A 122 7.92 8.38 -21.15
C LEU A 122 6.54 7.83 -20.82
N LEU A 123 5.78 8.54 -19.98
CA LEU A 123 4.44 8.15 -19.53
C LEU A 123 3.31 8.76 -20.37
N ALA A 124 3.64 9.55 -21.42
CA ALA A 124 2.62 10.19 -22.26
C ALA A 124 1.70 9.18 -22.94
N ASP A 125 2.25 8.06 -23.39
CA ASP A 125 1.52 6.98 -24.08
C ASP A 125 0.88 5.97 -23.12
N GLY A 126 1.05 6.14 -21.81
CA GLY A 126 0.44 5.27 -20.80
C GLY A 126 1.37 4.83 -19.69
N PRO A 127 0.88 3.96 -18.80
CA PRO A 127 1.66 3.45 -17.68
C PRO A 127 2.77 2.52 -18.16
N ARG A 128 3.95 2.62 -17.48
CA ARG A 128 5.13 1.80 -17.76
C ARG A 128 5.54 1.00 -16.53
N PRO A 129 6.07 -0.23 -16.69
CA PRO A 129 6.64 -0.98 -15.58
C PRO A 129 7.89 -0.28 -15.02
N PRO A 130 8.20 -0.47 -13.73
CA PRO A 130 9.37 0.15 -13.10
C PRO A 130 10.71 -0.15 -13.79
N GLN A 131 10.84 -1.32 -14.43
CA GLN A 131 12.03 -1.70 -15.19
C GLN A 131 12.29 -0.79 -16.37
N GLU A 132 11.27 -0.47 -17.17
CA GLU A 132 11.40 0.43 -18.32
C GLU A 132 11.77 1.85 -17.87
N ILE A 133 11.24 2.30 -16.73
CA ILE A 133 11.60 3.60 -16.14
C ILE A 133 13.07 3.61 -15.71
N ALA A 134 13.57 2.51 -15.17
CA ALA A 134 14.97 2.37 -14.77
C ALA A 134 15.91 2.34 -15.98
N GLU A 135 15.56 1.60 -17.03
CA GLU A 135 16.31 1.50 -18.28
C GLU A 135 16.40 2.86 -19.02
N ALA A 136 15.37 3.67 -18.88
CA ALA A 136 15.39 5.07 -19.37
C ALA A 136 16.32 5.99 -18.57
N GLY A 137 17.10 5.47 -17.60
CA GLY A 137 18.01 6.24 -16.77
C GLY A 137 17.33 7.16 -15.74
N LEU A 138 16.06 6.90 -15.45
CA LEU A 138 15.28 7.63 -14.45
C LEU A 138 15.36 6.97 -13.06
N TRP A 139 16.34 6.12 -12.88
CA TRP A 139 16.69 5.53 -11.60
C TRP A 139 17.66 6.42 -10.83
N LEU A 140 17.25 6.98 -9.70
CA LEU A 140 18.16 7.70 -8.83
C LEU A 140 18.82 6.71 -7.85
N PRO A 141 20.17 6.67 -7.77
CA PRO A 141 20.88 5.82 -6.81
C PRO A 141 20.40 6.09 -5.38
N GLY A 142 20.00 5.06 -4.67
CA GLY A 142 19.52 5.18 -3.29
C GLY A 142 18.01 5.33 -3.10
N ILE A 143 17.25 5.60 -4.15
CA ILE A 143 15.80 5.86 -4.06
C ILE A 143 14.96 4.72 -4.65
N GLY A 144 15.53 3.88 -5.48
CA GLY A 144 14.73 2.99 -6.32
C GLY A 144 14.06 3.77 -7.47
N PRO A 145 13.10 3.17 -8.20
CA PRO A 145 12.31 3.91 -9.16
C PRO A 145 11.68 5.08 -8.43
N LEU A 146 11.73 6.28 -9.03
CA LEU A 146 11.30 7.56 -8.46
C LEU A 146 10.12 7.39 -7.48
N GLY A 147 10.41 7.37 -6.19
CA GLY A 147 9.39 7.31 -5.14
C GLY A 147 9.49 6.19 -4.11
N GLN A 148 10.39 5.23 -4.23
CA GLN A 148 10.57 4.22 -3.17
C GLN A 148 11.93 4.36 -2.50
N PRO A 149 12.00 4.69 -1.19
CA PRO A 149 13.25 4.57 -0.45
C PRO A 149 13.67 3.10 -0.45
N ARG A 150 14.92 2.81 -0.82
CA ARG A 150 15.50 1.47 -0.62
C ARG A 150 15.33 1.11 0.85
N ALA A 151 14.55 0.06 1.13
CA ALA A 151 14.77 -0.70 2.33
C ALA A 151 16.26 -1.09 2.34
N ARG A 152 17.01 -0.70 3.37
CA ARG A 152 18.36 -1.22 3.60
C ARG A 152 18.23 -2.72 3.66
N SER A 153 18.62 -3.38 2.59
CA SER A 153 18.71 -4.83 2.57
C SER A 153 19.87 -5.22 3.46
N SER A 154 19.59 -5.53 4.71
CA SER A 154 20.38 -6.55 5.38
C SER A 154 20.01 -7.87 4.70
N ARG A 155 20.59 -8.10 3.51
CA ARG A 155 20.58 -9.40 2.89
C ARG A 155 21.47 -10.31 3.74
N ARG A 156 20.84 -11.11 4.57
CA ARG A 156 21.29 -12.49 4.74
C ARG A 156 20.47 -13.32 3.74
N ASP A 157 21.21 -14.01 2.90
CA ASP A 157 20.73 -14.82 1.81
C ASP A 157 19.59 -15.75 2.22
N LEU A 158 18.41 -15.49 1.68
CA LEU A 158 17.39 -16.51 1.47
C LEU A 158 17.14 -16.50 -0.03
N GLY A 159 17.70 -17.51 -0.71
CA GLY A 159 17.64 -17.70 -2.15
C GLY A 159 16.24 -17.62 -2.72
N ALA A 160 15.90 -16.47 -3.26
CA ALA A 160 14.71 -16.26 -4.05
C ALA A 160 15.13 -15.82 -5.44
N SER A 161 14.94 -16.69 -6.42
CA SER A 161 15.11 -16.40 -7.84
C SER A 161 14.29 -15.16 -8.25
N PRO A 162 14.85 -14.29 -9.11
CA PRO A 162 14.10 -13.15 -9.64
C PRO A 162 13.05 -13.67 -10.64
N GLY A 163 11.78 -13.41 -10.37
CA GLY A 163 10.73 -13.62 -11.37
C GLY A 163 9.37 -14.15 -10.91
N ARG A 164 9.15 -14.45 -9.64
CA ARG A 164 7.82 -14.83 -9.14
C ARG A 164 7.36 -13.90 -8.02
N PRO A 165 6.15 -13.32 -8.10
CA PRO A 165 5.58 -12.61 -6.96
C PRO A 165 5.38 -13.59 -5.80
N LEU A 166 5.80 -13.20 -4.61
CA LEU A 166 5.79 -14.01 -3.36
C LEU A 166 4.41 -14.59 -2.97
N TRP A 167 3.35 -14.30 -3.71
CA TRP A 167 1.99 -14.77 -3.48
C TRP A 167 1.51 -15.85 -4.49
N ALA A 168 2.32 -16.23 -5.47
CA ALA A 168 1.97 -17.25 -6.48
C ALA A 168 2.11 -18.71 -5.98
N GLY A 169 2.25 -18.93 -4.70
CA GLY A 169 2.41 -20.26 -4.13
C GLY A 169 1.44 -20.57 -3.01
N ARG A 170 0.46 -21.40 -3.33
CA ARG A 170 -0.52 -22.14 -2.54
C ARG A 170 -1.90 -21.51 -2.43
N ALA A 171 -2.83 -22.07 -3.21
CA ALA A 171 -4.22 -22.10 -2.86
C ALA A 171 -4.35 -22.70 -1.44
N MET A 172 -4.83 -21.89 -0.48
CA MET A 172 -5.29 -22.44 0.78
C MET A 172 -6.53 -23.27 0.47
N GLY A 173 -6.41 -24.59 0.63
CA GLY A 173 -7.51 -25.52 0.55
C GLY A 173 -8.63 -25.07 1.50
N ARG A 174 -9.87 -25.16 1.04
CA ARG A 174 -11.05 -25.02 1.87
C ARG A 174 -10.91 -25.95 3.08
N PRO A 175 -11.17 -25.50 4.31
CA PRO A 175 -11.33 -26.42 5.43
C PRO A 175 -12.55 -27.27 5.13
N GLY A 176 -12.33 -28.58 4.97
CA GLY A 176 -13.38 -29.56 4.81
C GLY A 176 -14.32 -29.51 6.01
N ALA A 177 -15.63 -29.57 5.75
CA ALA A 177 -16.66 -29.77 6.72
C ALA A 177 -16.46 -31.15 7.36
N GLY A 178 -15.73 -31.21 8.47
CA GLY A 178 -15.59 -32.42 9.31
C GLY A 178 -16.83 -32.58 10.17
N ALA A 179 -17.57 -33.62 9.88
CA ALA A 179 -18.75 -34.05 10.63
C ALA A 179 -18.45 -34.20 12.13
N LEU A 180 -19.12 -33.43 12.96
CA LEU A 180 -19.28 -33.74 14.40
C LEU A 180 -20.13 -34.99 14.53
N ARG A 181 -19.50 -36.13 14.78
CA ARG A 181 -20.20 -37.33 15.28
C ARG A 181 -20.43 -37.14 16.78
N ALA A 182 -21.71 -37.05 17.15
CA ALA A 182 -22.17 -37.17 18.51
C ALA A 182 -21.76 -38.54 19.05
N ARG A 183 -21.03 -38.58 20.16
CA ARG A 183 -20.89 -39.77 20.97
C ARG A 183 -22.01 -39.76 22.02
N GLY A 184 -22.95 -40.67 21.86
CA GLY A 184 -23.96 -40.94 22.86
C GLY A 184 -23.34 -41.57 24.09
N THR A 185 -23.84 -41.18 25.22
CA THR A 185 -23.62 -41.80 26.53
C THR A 185 -24.46 -43.05 26.68
N ALA A 186 -23.85 -44.11 27.10
CA ALA A 186 -24.47 -45.17 27.89
C ALA A 186 -23.97 -45.05 29.32
#